data_be3df14e00cfed7c2725c17d813bc3f3
#
_entry.id   be3df14e00cfed7c2725c17d813bc3f3
#
_cell.length_a   1.000
_cell.length_b   1.000
_cell.length_c   1.000
_cell.angle_alpha   90.00
_cell.angle_beta   90.00
_cell.angle_gamma   90.00
#
_symmetry.space_group_name_H-M   'P 1'
#
loop_
_entity.id
_entity.type
_entity.pdbx_description
1 polymer ?
#
loop_
_entity_poly.entity_id
_entity_poly.type
_entity_poly.pdbx_seq_one_letter_code
_entity_poly.pdbx_strand_id
1 'polypeptide(L)'
;FIDLGLNVVEDNASKREWLGANNLICTLPSSEGKEHVSKIYFTSHMDTVVPGINVKPILKEDGYVYSDGTTVLGADDKAGIAALLEMIQTINEQELPHGQIQFIITVGEEAGLKGAKELDQNLIDAEFGYAVDASQAVGTTVVGAPTQMIINTTIYGKTAHASKPNQGISAIHIAAKAINKMHLGQIDQDTTANIGKFYGGSATNIVADKVILEGEARSHNDKSLEYQINHMKETFETTAKELGGKANVEISKIYPGFRRNDSETVTQYAIKSAKTLGLSGKTVIAGGGSDGSIINTYHIPTVILGVGYEHIHTTSERIPVAALNQLTSQLIKIVELVAK
;
A
#
# COMPACT_ATOMS: atom_id res chain seq x y z
N PHE A 1 -21.99 2.54 -8.30
CA PHE A 1 -22.28 3.46 -7.18
C PHE A 1 -23.48 4.36 -7.50
N ILE A 2 -23.54 4.98 -8.67
CA ILE A 2 -24.70 5.82 -9.07
C ILE A 2 -26.00 5.02 -9.03
N ASP A 3 -26.02 3.80 -9.59
CA ASP A 3 -27.21 2.93 -9.60
C ASP A 3 -27.65 2.47 -8.19
N LEU A 4 -26.74 2.54 -7.22
CA LEU A 4 -27.03 2.30 -5.80
C LEU A 4 -27.47 3.55 -5.03
N GLY A 5 -27.65 4.69 -5.72
CA GLY A 5 -28.19 5.93 -5.15
C GLY A 5 -27.14 6.87 -4.52
N LEU A 6 -25.84 6.66 -4.77
CA LEU A 6 -24.78 7.52 -4.23
C LEU A 6 -24.51 8.73 -5.11
N ASN A 7 -24.15 9.83 -4.47
CA ASN A 7 -23.55 10.98 -5.15
C ASN A 7 -22.07 10.68 -5.44
N VAL A 8 -21.71 10.65 -6.73
CA VAL A 8 -20.35 10.32 -7.17
C VAL A 8 -19.66 11.56 -7.72
N VAL A 9 -18.49 11.85 -7.17
CA VAL A 9 -17.59 12.92 -7.61
C VAL A 9 -16.26 12.30 -8.00
N GLU A 10 -15.73 12.67 -9.16
CA GLU A 10 -14.37 12.39 -9.55
C GLU A 10 -13.47 13.55 -9.12
N ASP A 11 -12.30 13.25 -8.58
CA ASP A 11 -11.28 14.27 -8.32
C ASP A 11 -10.52 14.64 -9.62
N ASN A 12 -9.36 15.28 -9.48
CA ASN A 12 -8.52 15.68 -10.60
C ASN A 12 -7.19 14.91 -10.67
N ALA A 13 -7.11 13.72 -10.10
CA ALA A 13 -5.87 12.94 -10.04
C ALA A 13 -5.28 12.66 -11.44
N SER A 14 -6.15 12.42 -12.45
CA SER A 14 -5.73 12.18 -13.84
C SER A 14 -5.03 13.36 -14.54
N LYS A 15 -5.03 14.55 -13.95
CA LYS A 15 -4.18 15.67 -14.43
C LYS A 15 -2.69 15.37 -14.31
N ARG A 16 -2.31 14.38 -13.52
CA ARG A 16 -0.96 13.84 -13.46
C ARG A 16 -0.77 12.82 -14.58
N GLU A 17 0.21 13.04 -15.46
CA GLU A 17 0.47 12.19 -16.63
C GLU A 17 0.67 10.70 -16.31
N TRP A 18 1.06 10.38 -15.07
CA TRP A 18 1.28 9.00 -14.62
C TRP A 18 0.04 8.30 -14.05
N LEU A 19 -1.12 9.00 -13.96
CA LEU A 19 -2.40 8.43 -13.55
C LEU A 19 -3.35 8.41 -14.76
N GLY A 20 -3.87 7.23 -15.10
CA GLY A 20 -4.77 7.05 -16.23
C GLY A 20 -6.24 7.35 -15.93
N ALA A 21 -6.59 7.60 -14.65
CA ALA A 21 -7.95 7.85 -14.20
C ALA A 21 -7.96 8.74 -12.93
N ASN A 22 -9.14 9.22 -12.55
CA ASN A 22 -9.39 9.94 -11.30
C ASN A 22 -9.76 8.99 -10.17
N ASN A 23 -9.58 9.42 -8.92
CA ASN A 23 -10.22 8.77 -7.78
C ASN A 23 -11.72 9.09 -7.78
N LEU A 24 -12.52 8.18 -7.21
CA LEU A 24 -13.96 8.39 -7.02
C LEU A 24 -14.25 8.64 -5.55
N ILE A 25 -15.04 9.66 -5.27
CA ILE A 25 -15.61 9.95 -3.96
C ILE A 25 -17.11 9.77 -4.06
N CYS A 26 -17.61 8.65 -3.52
CA CYS A 26 -19.01 8.26 -3.61
C CYS A 26 -19.64 8.48 -2.23
N THR A 27 -20.62 9.37 -2.13
CA THR A 27 -21.26 9.72 -0.87
C THR A 27 -22.66 9.14 -0.77
N LEU A 28 -22.90 8.30 0.24
CA LEU A 28 -24.21 7.86 0.69
C LEU A 28 -24.68 8.83 1.77
N PRO A 29 -25.72 9.65 1.54
CA PRO A 29 -26.23 10.57 2.57
C PRO A 29 -26.71 9.81 3.79
N SER A 30 -26.77 10.48 4.96
CA SER A 30 -27.34 9.87 6.17
C SER A 30 -28.81 9.48 5.96
N SER A 31 -29.23 8.39 6.60
CA SER A 31 -30.64 8.06 6.70
C SER A 31 -31.40 9.11 7.53
N GLU A 32 -32.71 9.25 7.32
CA GLU A 32 -33.54 10.24 7.99
C GLU A 32 -33.40 10.16 9.52
N GLY A 33 -33.15 11.30 10.16
CA GLY A 33 -32.95 11.41 11.60
C GLY A 33 -31.57 10.96 12.12
N LYS A 34 -30.64 10.61 11.22
CA LYS A 34 -29.27 10.19 11.55
C LYS A 34 -28.18 11.20 11.13
N GLU A 35 -28.56 12.43 10.84
CA GLU A 35 -27.65 13.50 10.39
C GLU A 35 -26.61 13.88 11.49
N HIS A 36 -26.90 13.53 12.74
CA HIS A 36 -26.03 13.78 13.91
C HIS A 36 -25.01 12.64 14.16
N VAL A 37 -25.14 11.52 13.44
CA VAL A 37 -24.23 10.39 13.56
C VAL A 37 -22.90 10.71 12.89
N SER A 38 -21.79 10.26 13.48
CA SER A 38 -20.44 10.44 12.92
C SER A 38 -20.36 10.05 11.46
N LYS A 39 -19.81 10.95 10.67
CA LYS A 39 -19.51 10.69 9.25
C LYS A 39 -18.28 9.81 9.14
N ILE A 40 -18.39 8.73 8.40
CA ILE A 40 -17.29 7.79 8.21
C ILE A 40 -16.98 7.57 6.73
N TYR A 41 -15.80 7.02 6.45
CA TYR A 41 -15.47 6.59 5.11
C TYR A 41 -14.88 5.18 5.08
N PHE A 42 -15.00 4.56 3.91
CA PHE A 42 -14.26 3.35 3.52
C PHE A 42 -13.46 3.64 2.27
N THR A 43 -12.24 3.12 2.16
CA THR A 43 -11.42 3.22 0.94
C THR A 43 -10.94 1.85 0.48
N SER A 44 -10.83 1.70 -0.83
CA SER A 44 -10.32 0.53 -1.55
C SER A 44 -9.76 0.99 -2.88
N HIS A 45 -8.81 0.28 -3.49
CA HIS A 45 -8.25 0.68 -4.77
C HIS A 45 -8.75 -0.16 -5.94
N MET A 46 -8.81 0.46 -7.14
CA MET A 46 -9.36 -0.22 -8.32
C MET A 46 -8.30 -0.79 -9.26
N ASP A 47 -7.05 -0.40 -9.11
CA ASP A 47 -5.93 -0.95 -9.89
C ASP A 47 -5.46 -2.31 -9.35
N THR A 48 -4.56 -2.94 -10.05
CA THR A 48 -3.88 -4.17 -9.65
C THR A 48 -2.50 -4.25 -10.30
N VAL A 49 -1.64 -5.12 -9.78
CA VAL A 49 -0.33 -5.40 -10.37
C VAL A 49 -0.45 -6.13 -11.72
N VAL A 50 0.66 -6.17 -12.48
CA VAL A 50 0.74 -6.93 -13.74
C VAL A 50 1.26 -8.36 -13.46
N PRO A 51 0.78 -9.35 -14.28
CA PRO A 51 -0.18 -9.28 -15.38
C PRO A 51 -1.64 -9.26 -14.89
N GLY A 52 -2.43 -8.26 -15.30
CA GLY A 52 -3.81 -8.03 -14.85
C GLY A 52 -4.81 -7.74 -15.98
N ILE A 53 -4.51 -8.12 -17.25
CA ILE A 53 -5.37 -7.86 -18.40
C ILE A 53 -6.21 -9.08 -18.72
N ASN A 54 -7.53 -8.90 -18.91
CA ASN A 54 -8.50 -9.98 -19.19
C ASN A 54 -8.54 -11.05 -18.09
N VAL A 55 -8.55 -10.63 -16.84
CA VAL A 55 -8.67 -11.52 -15.68
C VAL A 55 -9.93 -12.39 -15.80
N LYS A 56 -9.77 -13.69 -15.57
CA LYS A 56 -10.86 -14.67 -15.58
C LYS A 56 -11.01 -15.29 -14.20
N PRO A 57 -11.93 -14.80 -13.38
CA PRO A 57 -12.16 -15.35 -12.05
C PRO A 57 -12.83 -16.73 -12.16
N ILE A 58 -12.34 -17.70 -11.39
CA ILE A 58 -12.82 -19.08 -11.38
C ILE A 58 -13.10 -19.49 -9.93
N LEU A 59 -14.36 -19.73 -9.62
CA LEU A 59 -14.77 -20.36 -8.36
C LEU A 59 -14.53 -21.86 -8.45
N LYS A 60 -13.73 -22.41 -7.52
CA LYS A 60 -13.47 -23.83 -7.43
C LYS A 60 -14.27 -24.50 -6.30
N GLU A 61 -14.33 -25.83 -6.33
CA GLU A 61 -15.06 -26.64 -5.33
C GLU A 61 -14.49 -26.51 -3.90
N ASP A 62 -13.25 -26.09 -3.75
CA ASP A 62 -12.61 -25.80 -2.46
C ASP A 62 -13.11 -24.51 -1.79
N GLY A 63 -14.03 -23.79 -2.45
CA GLY A 63 -14.62 -22.54 -1.93
C GLY A 63 -13.75 -21.30 -2.12
N TYR A 64 -12.73 -21.37 -2.96
CA TYR A 64 -11.89 -20.22 -3.32
C TYR A 64 -12.18 -19.72 -4.73
N VAL A 65 -12.00 -18.42 -4.92
CA VAL A 65 -11.91 -17.79 -6.24
C VAL A 65 -10.44 -17.64 -6.60
N TYR A 66 -10.07 -18.06 -7.81
CA TYR A 66 -8.74 -17.99 -8.44
C TYR A 66 -8.81 -17.22 -9.76
N SER A 67 -7.66 -16.83 -10.29
CA SER A 67 -7.54 -16.56 -11.73
C SER A 67 -7.38 -17.88 -12.51
N ASP A 68 -7.32 -17.80 -13.86
CA ASP A 68 -6.97 -18.95 -14.72
C ASP A 68 -5.47 -19.29 -14.68
N GLY A 69 -4.66 -18.58 -13.89
CA GLY A 69 -3.21 -18.75 -13.74
C GLY A 69 -2.39 -17.95 -14.76
N THR A 70 -3.00 -17.28 -15.72
CA THR A 70 -2.32 -16.42 -16.69
C THR A 70 -2.15 -14.99 -16.22
N THR A 71 -2.99 -14.57 -15.27
CA THR A 71 -2.98 -13.25 -14.63
C THR A 71 -3.02 -13.37 -13.10
N VAL A 72 -2.81 -12.27 -12.39
CA VAL A 72 -3.27 -12.15 -11.01
C VAL A 72 -4.80 -12.24 -10.98
N LEU A 73 -5.40 -12.51 -9.81
CA LEU A 73 -6.86 -12.44 -9.65
C LEU A 73 -7.32 -10.97 -9.53
N GLY A 74 -6.49 -10.13 -8.90
CA GLY A 74 -6.84 -8.76 -8.52
C GLY A 74 -7.83 -8.74 -7.37
N ALA A 75 -7.84 -9.77 -6.50
CA ALA A 75 -8.56 -9.74 -5.24
C ALA A 75 -8.05 -8.62 -4.33
N ASP A 76 -6.78 -8.33 -4.43
CA ASP A 76 -6.12 -7.12 -3.98
C ASP A 76 -6.30 -6.02 -5.07
N ASP A 77 -7.21 -5.01 -4.96
CA ASP A 77 -8.18 -4.91 -3.84
C ASP A 77 -9.64 -4.90 -4.33
N LYS A 78 -9.95 -5.58 -5.42
CA LYS A 78 -11.35 -5.68 -5.91
C LYS A 78 -12.26 -6.47 -4.97
N ALA A 79 -11.70 -7.24 -4.05
CA ALA A 79 -12.46 -7.89 -2.99
C ALA A 79 -13.00 -6.85 -1.99
N GLY A 80 -12.21 -5.83 -1.67
CA GLY A 80 -12.66 -4.67 -0.91
C GLY A 80 -13.82 -3.96 -1.61
N ILE A 81 -13.65 -3.62 -2.91
CA ILE A 81 -14.71 -2.96 -3.71
C ILE A 81 -15.98 -3.81 -3.75
N ALA A 82 -15.86 -5.12 -3.97
CA ALA A 82 -17.02 -6.02 -4.00
C ALA A 82 -17.78 -6.04 -2.66
N ALA A 83 -17.05 -6.12 -1.54
CA ALA A 83 -17.64 -6.07 -0.21
C ALA A 83 -18.31 -4.72 0.10
N LEU A 84 -17.73 -3.60 -0.38
CA LEU A 84 -18.33 -2.27 -0.25
C LEU A 84 -19.63 -2.15 -1.05
N LEU A 85 -19.66 -2.64 -2.29
CA LEU A 85 -20.88 -2.63 -3.12
C LEU A 85 -22.00 -3.46 -2.50
N GLU A 86 -21.70 -4.67 -2.01
CA GLU A 86 -22.65 -5.54 -1.33
C GLU A 86 -23.14 -4.92 -0.01
N MET A 87 -22.25 -4.25 0.74
CA MET A 87 -22.63 -3.52 1.94
C MET A 87 -23.65 -2.41 1.62
N ILE A 88 -23.42 -1.61 0.58
CA ILE A 88 -24.33 -0.52 0.16
C ILE A 88 -25.68 -1.11 -0.24
N GLN A 89 -25.68 -2.16 -1.05
CA GLN A 89 -26.91 -2.83 -1.44
C GLN A 89 -27.71 -3.34 -0.23
N THR A 90 -27.03 -4.00 0.72
CA THR A 90 -27.65 -4.50 1.96
C THR A 90 -28.21 -3.36 2.81
N ILE A 91 -27.48 -2.25 2.96
CA ILE A 91 -27.97 -1.06 3.69
C ILE A 91 -29.26 -0.54 3.06
N ASN A 92 -29.31 -0.41 1.73
CA ASN A 92 -30.46 0.08 1.02
C ASN A 92 -31.66 -0.89 1.10
N GLU A 93 -31.44 -2.20 0.87
CA GLU A 93 -32.51 -3.22 0.88
C GLU A 93 -33.12 -3.43 2.26
N GLN A 94 -32.32 -3.31 3.31
CA GLN A 94 -32.77 -3.51 4.70
C GLN A 94 -33.09 -2.22 5.43
N GLU A 95 -32.98 -1.08 4.76
CA GLU A 95 -33.20 0.27 5.33
C GLU A 95 -32.43 0.47 6.65
N LEU A 96 -31.16 0.02 6.69
CA LEU A 96 -30.36 0.10 7.91
C LEU A 96 -30.06 1.57 8.25
N PRO A 97 -30.29 1.99 9.52
CA PRO A 97 -29.97 3.37 9.93
C PRO A 97 -28.46 3.62 9.92
N HIS A 98 -28.04 4.75 9.33
CA HIS A 98 -26.64 5.13 9.22
C HIS A 98 -26.46 6.65 9.14
N GLY A 99 -25.30 7.16 9.58
CA GLY A 99 -24.82 8.50 9.26
C GLY A 99 -24.34 8.59 7.81
N GLN A 100 -23.79 9.74 7.42
CA GLN A 100 -23.16 9.87 6.10
C GLN A 100 -21.98 8.89 5.98
N ILE A 101 -21.91 8.18 4.86
CA ILE A 101 -20.80 7.28 4.51
C ILE A 101 -20.19 7.72 3.20
N GLN A 102 -18.88 7.89 3.15
CA GLN A 102 -18.13 8.07 1.91
C GLN A 102 -17.39 6.80 1.53
N PHE A 103 -17.35 6.52 0.23
CA PHE A 103 -16.55 5.45 -0.37
C PHE A 103 -15.53 6.12 -1.28
N ILE A 104 -14.27 6.01 -0.91
CA ILE A 104 -13.15 6.60 -1.65
C ILE A 104 -12.48 5.47 -2.42
N ILE A 105 -12.69 5.45 -3.74
CA ILE A 105 -12.12 4.42 -4.61
C ILE A 105 -10.95 5.02 -5.37
N THR A 106 -9.77 4.56 -5.05
CA THR A 106 -8.51 5.13 -5.51
C THR A 106 -7.95 4.42 -6.74
N VAL A 107 -6.98 5.07 -7.39
CA VAL A 107 -6.23 4.56 -8.54
C VAL A 107 -4.74 4.57 -8.24
N GLY A 108 -3.98 3.61 -8.81
CA GLY A 108 -2.53 3.61 -8.74
C GLY A 108 -1.98 3.41 -7.33
N GLU A 109 -2.66 2.67 -6.49
CA GLU A 109 -2.17 2.25 -5.17
C GLU A 109 -0.90 1.42 -5.33
N GLU A 110 -0.95 0.39 -6.17
CA GLU A 110 0.11 -0.56 -6.48
C GLU A 110 1.35 0.09 -7.14
N ALA A 111 1.17 1.28 -7.68
CA ALA A 111 2.26 2.10 -8.21
C ALA A 111 2.89 3.03 -7.16
N GLY A 112 2.63 2.81 -5.88
CA GLY A 112 3.15 3.56 -4.73
C GLY A 112 2.20 4.63 -4.22
N LEU A 113 0.93 4.29 -4.03
CA LEU A 113 -0.14 5.13 -3.45
C LEU A 113 -0.37 6.43 -4.23
N LYS A 114 -0.22 6.37 -5.56
CA LYS A 114 -0.21 7.58 -6.40
C LYS A 114 -1.54 8.32 -6.38
N GLY A 115 -2.66 7.59 -6.49
CA GLY A 115 -4.00 8.16 -6.44
C GLY A 115 -4.28 8.82 -5.10
N ALA A 116 -4.00 8.14 -4.00
CA ALA A 116 -4.20 8.70 -2.66
C ALA A 116 -3.37 9.97 -2.42
N LYS A 117 -2.14 10.05 -2.97
CA LYS A 117 -1.29 11.25 -2.86
C LYS A 117 -1.85 12.47 -3.61
N GLU A 118 -2.60 12.24 -4.67
CA GLU A 118 -3.23 13.29 -5.48
C GLU A 118 -4.71 13.50 -5.10
N LEU A 119 -5.22 12.77 -4.10
CA LEU A 119 -6.59 12.87 -3.63
C LEU A 119 -6.84 14.28 -3.05
N ASP A 120 -7.89 14.93 -3.54
CA ASP A 120 -8.32 16.22 -3.00
C ASP A 120 -8.97 16.04 -1.62
N GLN A 121 -8.20 16.33 -0.57
CA GLN A 121 -8.66 16.20 0.82
C GLN A 121 -9.93 17.01 1.12
N ASN A 122 -10.23 18.08 0.35
CA ASN A 122 -11.44 18.89 0.56
C ASN A 122 -12.72 18.14 0.14
N LEU A 123 -12.60 17.06 -0.61
CA LEU A 123 -13.72 16.19 -0.97
C LEU A 123 -14.02 15.14 0.11
N ILE A 124 -13.17 15.01 1.12
CA ILE A 124 -13.35 14.05 2.21
C ILE A 124 -14.10 14.75 3.34
N ASP A 125 -15.34 14.35 3.56
CA ASP A 125 -16.22 14.83 4.64
C ASP A 125 -16.52 13.66 5.60
N ALA A 126 -15.49 13.25 6.35
CA ALA A 126 -15.57 12.15 7.31
C ALA A 126 -14.69 12.42 8.54
N GLU A 127 -15.12 11.94 9.69
CA GLU A 127 -14.42 12.10 10.98
C GLU A 127 -13.34 11.03 11.16
N PHE A 128 -13.56 9.82 10.64
CA PHE A 128 -12.62 8.69 10.63
C PHE A 128 -13.02 7.67 9.56
N GLY A 129 -12.15 6.70 9.30
CA GLY A 129 -12.48 5.69 8.30
C GLY A 129 -11.59 4.45 8.29
N TYR A 130 -11.85 3.61 7.30
CA TYR A 130 -11.29 2.27 7.16
C TYR A 130 -10.77 2.06 5.75
N ALA A 131 -9.47 1.73 5.61
CA ALA A 131 -8.98 1.16 4.38
C ALA A 131 -9.29 -0.35 4.38
N VAL A 132 -9.94 -0.84 3.34
CA VAL A 132 -10.35 -2.25 3.20
C VAL A 132 -9.32 -2.95 2.33
N ASP A 133 -8.07 -3.05 2.80
CA ASP A 133 -6.90 -3.34 1.98
C ASP A 133 -5.75 -3.97 2.78
N ALA A 134 -6.02 -5.09 3.47
CA ALA A 134 -4.96 -5.83 4.13
C ALA A 134 -5.09 -7.34 3.92
N SER A 135 -3.97 -8.01 3.64
CA SER A 135 -3.94 -9.47 3.42
C SER A 135 -4.25 -10.30 4.66
N GLN A 136 -4.29 -9.70 5.84
CA GLN A 136 -4.66 -10.37 7.09
C GLN A 136 -6.07 -10.95 7.00
N ALA A 137 -6.32 -12.02 7.76
CA ALA A 137 -7.65 -12.59 7.88
C ALA A 137 -8.68 -11.55 8.33
N VAL A 138 -9.91 -11.65 7.81
CA VAL A 138 -11.03 -10.81 8.21
C VAL A 138 -11.22 -10.82 9.74
N GLY A 139 -11.52 -9.67 10.31
CA GLY A 139 -11.56 -9.46 11.76
C GLY A 139 -10.22 -9.06 12.38
N THR A 140 -9.15 -8.97 11.57
CA THR A 140 -7.88 -8.36 11.98
C THR A 140 -7.88 -6.89 11.58
N THR A 141 -7.41 -6.02 12.46
CA THR A 141 -7.28 -4.58 12.22
C THR A 141 -5.82 -4.18 12.23
N VAL A 142 -5.32 -3.60 11.15
CA VAL A 142 -3.96 -3.04 11.09
C VAL A 142 -4.01 -1.63 11.64
N VAL A 143 -3.29 -1.42 12.73
CA VAL A 143 -3.23 -0.14 13.46
C VAL A 143 -1.92 0.61 13.28
N GLY A 144 -1.07 0.15 12.39
CA GLY A 144 0.20 0.82 12.08
C GLY A 144 0.88 0.24 10.86
N ALA A 145 1.54 1.12 10.12
CA ALA A 145 2.37 0.79 8.97
C ALA A 145 3.68 1.59 9.03
N PRO A 146 4.80 1.09 8.45
CA PRO A 146 6.07 1.79 8.45
C PRO A 146 6.08 2.96 7.46
N THR A 147 6.97 3.92 7.66
CA THR A 147 7.40 4.83 6.60
C THR A 147 8.29 4.06 5.62
N GLN A 148 8.09 4.26 4.31
CA GLN A 148 8.96 3.72 3.27
C GLN A 148 9.73 4.82 2.55
N MET A 149 11.03 4.61 2.40
CA MET A 149 11.91 5.44 1.57
C MET A 149 12.61 4.58 0.51
N ILE A 150 12.72 5.12 -0.70
CA ILE A 150 13.49 4.53 -1.80
C ILE A 150 14.81 5.28 -1.94
N ILE A 151 15.85 4.52 -2.25
CA ILE A 151 17.19 5.04 -2.57
C ILE A 151 17.60 4.55 -3.97
N ASN A 152 17.72 5.49 -4.90
CA ASN A 152 18.20 5.26 -6.26
C ASN A 152 19.64 5.75 -6.38
N THR A 153 20.54 4.86 -6.76
CA THR A 153 21.97 5.19 -6.82
C THR A 153 22.52 4.89 -8.19
N THR A 154 23.18 5.87 -8.79
CA THR A 154 24.02 5.68 -9.98
C THR A 154 25.48 5.85 -9.60
N ILE A 155 26.25 4.79 -9.79
CA ILE A 155 27.71 4.80 -9.59
C ILE A 155 28.40 4.98 -10.94
N TYR A 156 29.33 5.92 -10.99
CA TYR A 156 30.15 6.22 -12.14
C TYR A 156 31.61 5.86 -11.87
N GLY A 157 32.20 5.16 -12.82
CA GLY A 157 33.60 4.81 -12.88
C GLY A 157 34.24 5.33 -14.15
N LYS A 158 35.16 4.53 -14.70
CA LYS A 158 35.88 4.83 -15.96
C LYS A 158 36.12 3.55 -16.75
N THR A 159 35.75 3.52 -18.01
CA THR A 159 36.04 2.40 -18.91
C THR A 159 37.51 2.17 -19.14
N ALA A 160 37.90 0.92 -19.30
CA ALA A 160 39.20 0.48 -19.81
C ALA A 160 39.08 -0.93 -20.39
N HIS A 161 40.06 -1.38 -21.14
CA HIS A 161 40.16 -2.77 -21.56
C HIS A 161 40.46 -3.66 -20.30
N ALA A 162 39.76 -4.77 -20.13
CA ALA A 162 39.88 -5.64 -18.96
C ALA A 162 41.32 -6.18 -18.73
N SER A 163 42.16 -6.24 -19.78
CA SER A 163 43.58 -6.60 -19.64
C SER A 163 44.47 -5.45 -19.10
N LYS A 164 43.92 -4.22 -18.98
CA LYS A 164 44.60 -3.03 -18.43
C LYS A 164 43.72 -2.35 -17.40
N PRO A 165 43.29 -3.06 -16.32
CA PRO A 165 42.27 -2.58 -15.40
C PRO A 165 42.72 -1.34 -14.62
N ASN A 166 44.01 -1.11 -14.45
CA ASN A 166 44.60 0.06 -13.80
C ASN A 166 44.36 1.39 -14.57
N GLN A 167 43.89 1.32 -15.81
CA GLN A 167 43.53 2.52 -16.61
C GLN A 167 42.05 2.89 -16.44
N GLY A 168 41.25 2.03 -15.81
CA GLY A 168 39.82 2.20 -15.54
C GLY A 168 39.49 2.28 -14.07
N ILE A 169 38.22 2.53 -13.80
CA ILE A 169 37.60 2.48 -12.46
C ILE A 169 36.31 1.68 -12.59
N SER A 170 36.26 0.51 -11.97
CA SER A 170 35.10 -0.38 -12.07
C SER A 170 33.95 0.08 -11.17
N ALA A 171 32.85 0.55 -11.78
CA ALA A 171 31.62 0.87 -11.06
C ALA A 171 30.99 -0.36 -10.40
N ILE A 172 31.12 -1.57 -10.99
CA ILE A 172 30.68 -2.83 -10.38
C ILE A 172 31.47 -3.11 -9.10
N HIS A 173 32.78 -2.91 -9.12
CA HIS A 173 33.63 -3.13 -7.94
C HIS A 173 33.29 -2.14 -6.81
N ILE A 174 33.01 -0.87 -7.17
CA ILE A 174 32.56 0.14 -6.19
C ILE A 174 31.22 -0.29 -5.58
N ALA A 175 30.24 -0.65 -6.41
CA ALA A 175 28.91 -1.07 -5.96
C ALA A 175 28.98 -2.27 -5.02
N ALA A 176 29.72 -3.32 -5.39
CA ALA A 176 29.90 -4.53 -4.58
C ALA A 176 30.52 -4.23 -3.21
N LYS A 177 31.56 -3.36 -3.17
CA LYS A 177 32.19 -2.95 -1.91
C LYS A 177 31.25 -2.08 -1.06
N ALA A 178 30.46 -1.20 -1.67
CA ALA A 178 29.50 -0.39 -0.94
C ALA A 178 28.43 -1.28 -0.30
N ILE A 179 27.83 -2.20 -1.06
CA ILE A 179 26.83 -3.16 -0.55
C ILE A 179 27.41 -3.99 0.61
N ASN A 180 28.64 -4.47 0.48
CA ASN A 180 29.31 -5.26 1.54
C ASN A 180 29.52 -4.47 2.85
N LYS A 181 29.60 -3.14 2.79
CA LYS A 181 29.73 -2.26 3.97
C LYS A 181 28.37 -1.88 4.57
N MET A 182 27.27 -2.10 3.84
CA MET A 182 25.93 -1.69 4.29
C MET A 182 25.35 -2.68 5.29
N HIS A 183 24.54 -2.15 6.19
CA HIS A 183 23.60 -2.94 6.96
C HIS A 183 22.35 -3.14 6.11
N LEU A 184 22.00 -4.38 5.76
CA LEU A 184 20.84 -4.77 4.97
C LEU A 184 20.08 -5.92 5.62
N GLY A 185 18.83 -6.15 5.19
CA GLY A 185 17.92 -7.11 5.79
C GLY A 185 17.17 -6.52 6.98
N GLN A 186 17.00 -7.28 8.05
CA GLN A 186 16.43 -6.81 9.30
C GLN A 186 17.52 -6.06 10.10
N ILE A 187 17.35 -4.75 10.24
CA ILE A 187 18.32 -3.86 10.91
C ILE A 187 18.09 -3.87 12.41
N ASP A 188 16.84 -3.65 12.82
CA ASP A 188 16.34 -3.73 14.19
C ASP A 188 14.91 -4.25 14.19
N GLN A 189 14.21 -4.20 15.34
CA GLN A 189 12.84 -4.70 15.46
C GLN A 189 11.86 -3.98 14.51
N ASP A 190 12.10 -2.71 14.22
CA ASP A 190 11.19 -1.83 13.51
C ASP A 190 11.68 -1.48 12.10
N THR A 191 12.95 -1.78 11.75
CA THR A 191 13.64 -1.28 10.56
C THR A 191 14.14 -2.39 9.66
N THR A 192 13.85 -2.27 8.36
CA THR A 192 14.40 -3.12 7.31
C THR A 192 15.04 -2.29 6.20
N ALA A 193 16.01 -2.86 5.47
CA ALA A 193 16.61 -2.26 4.29
C ALA A 193 16.99 -3.31 3.25
N ASN A 194 16.87 -2.97 1.98
CA ASN A 194 17.14 -3.89 0.88
C ASN A 194 17.73 -3.15 -0.33
N ILE A 195 18.59 -3.83 -1.09
CA ILE A 195 18.95 -3.47 -2.48
C ILE A 195 18.25 -4.48 -3.37
N GLY A 196 17.17 -4.05 -4.03
CA GLY A 196 16.31 -4.92 -4.82
C GLY A 196 16.77 -5.09 -6.27
N LYS A 197 17.47 -4.08 -6.83
CA LYS A 197 17.92 -4.10 -8.21
C LYS A 197 19.37 -3.66 -8.35
N PHE A 198 20.08 -4.32 -9.26
CA PHE A 198 21.48 -4.04 -9.59
C PHE A 198 21.68 -4.22 -11.09
N TYR A 199 21.97 -3.15 -11.81
CA TYR A 199 22.21 -3.16 -13.25
C TYR A 199 23.57 -2.55 -13.58
N GLY A 200 24.40 -3.24 -14.34
CA GLY A 200 25.70 -2.66 -14.75
C GLY A 200 26.55 -3.60 -15.59
N GLY A 201 27.49 -2.98 -16.31
CA GLY A 201 28.36 -3.66 -17.26
C GLY A 201 27.76 -3.78 -18.67
N SER A 202 28.63 -3.96 -19.65
CA SER A 202 28.26 -4.11 -21.06
C SER A 202 28.89 -5.33 -21.73
N ALA A 203 30.16 -5.65 -21.38
CA ALA A 203 30.89 -6.79 -21.90
C ALA A 203 31.96 -7.26 -20.91
N THR A 204 32.34 -8.53 -20.99
CA THR A 204 33.31 -9.18 -20.09
C THR A 204 34.73 -8.63 -20.22
N ASN A 205 35.07 -8.07 -21.37
CA ASN A 205 36.39 -7.51 -21.66
C ASN A 205 36.47 -5.97 -21.46
N ILE A 206 35.44 -5.37 -20.84
CA ILE A 206 35.38 -3.94 -20.54
C ILE A 206 35.25 -3.71 -19.02
N VAL A 207 36.04 -2.83 -18.44
CA VAL A 207 35.83 -2.31 -17.09
C VAL A 207 34.57 -1.47 -17.08
N ALA A 208 33.55 -1.88 -16.31
CA ALA A 208 32.25 -1.20 -16.28
C ALA A 208 32.36 0.19 -15.64
N ASP A 209 31.88 1.19 -16.33
CA ASP A 209 31.92 2.61 -15.92
C ASP A 209 30.62 3.10 -15.30
N LYS A 210 29.56 2.27 -15.33
CA LYS A 210 28.26 2.64 -14.77
C LYS A 210 27.56 1.46 -14.13
N VAL A 211 26.98 1.70 -12.95
CA VAL A 211 26.04 0.78 -12.26
C VAL A 211 24.87 1.60 -11.74
N ILE A 212 23.67 1.04 -11.85
CA ILE A 212 22.44 1.58 -11.29
C ILE A 212 21.94 0.58 -10.25
N LEU A 213 21.61 1.11 -9.06
CA LEU A 213 21.05 0.33 -7.95
C LEU A 213 19.74 0.98 -7.50
N GLU A 214 18.76 0.16 -7.21
CA GLU A 214 17.51 0.59 -6.58
C GLU A 214 17.34 -0.17 -5.27
N GLY A 215 17.15 0.57 -4.19
CA GLY A 215 16.98 0.03 -2.86
C GLY A 215 15.87 0.72 -2.10
N GLU A 216 15.51 0.17 -0.94
CA GLU A 216 14.54 0.74 -0.04
C GLU A 216 14.95 0.56 1.43
N ALA A 217 14.37 1.38 2.30
CA ALA A 217 14.34 1.17 3.73
C ALA A 217 12.94 1.48 4.26
N ARG A 218 12.51 0.69 5.24
CA ARG A 218 11.23 0.86 5.95
C ARG A 218 11.47 0.87 7.44
N SER A 219 10.72 1.71 8.16
CA SER A 219 10.75 1.69 9.62
C SER A 219 9.46 2.23 10.22
N HIS A 220 9.07 1.66 11.36
CA HIS A 220 8.05 2.21 12.26
C HIS A 220 8.59 3.33 13.15
N ASN A 221 9.90 3.60 13.09
CA ASN A 221 10.60 4.65 13.81
C ASN A 221 11.31 5.58 12.80
N ASP A 222 10.84 6.84 12.71
CA ASP A 222 11.38 7.79 11.74
C ASP A 222 12.87 8.09 11.96
N LYS A 223 13.36 8.09 13.20
CA LYS A 223 14.79 8.32 13.50
C LYS A 223 15.65 7.15 13.04
N SER A 224 15.21 5.91 13.27
CA SER A 224 15.88 4.71 12.77
C SER A 224 15.91 4.68 11.25
N LEU A 225 14.80 5.08 10.61
CA LEU A 225 14.73 5.18 9.15
C LEU A 225 15.70 6.22 8.60
N GLU A 226 15.72 7.42 9.18
CA GLU A 226 16.64 8.50 8.79
C GLU A 226 18.10 8.06 8.94
N TYR A 227 18.44 7.43 10.05
CA TYR A 227 19.76 6.88 10.25
C TYR A 227 20.14 5.84 9.20
N GLN A 228 19.24 4.88 8.91
CA GLN A 228 19.50 3.81 7.95
C GLN A 228 19.64 4.34 6.52
N ILE A 229 18.79 5.26 6.10
CA ILE A 229 18.85 5.81 4.73
C ILE A 229 20.09 6.69 4.54
N ASN A 230 20.49 7.45 5.56
CA ASN A 230 21.72 8.22 5.54
C ASN A 230 22.96 7.32 5.53
N HIS A 231 22.97 6.25 6.31
CA HIS A 231 24.03 5.23 6.29
C HIS A 231 24.20 4.64 4.87
N MET A 232 23.12 4.28 4.19
CA MET A 232 23.15 3.75 2.83
C MET A 232 23.73 4.80 1.85
N LYS A 233 23.24 6.04 1.92
CA LYS A 233 23.73 7.15 1.09
C LYS A 233 25.23 7.39 1.28
N GLU A 234 25.65 7.62 2.52
CA GLU A 234 27.03 7.91 2.85
C GLU A 234 27.96 6.75 2.45
N THR A 235 27.52 5.52 2.59
CA THR A 235 28.27 4.33 2.19
C THR A 235 28.51 4.29 0.68
N PHE A 236 27.50 4.62 -0.14
CA PHE A 236 27.70 4.75 -1.58
C PHE A 236 28.66 5.88 -1.94
N GLU A 237 28.45 7.08 -1.40
CA GLU A 237 29.24 8.26 -1.73
C GLU A 237 30.72 8.12 -1.29
N THR A 238 30.96 7.66 -0.05
CA THR A 238 32.32 7.49 0.46
C THR A 238 33.06 6.38 -0.24
N THR A 239 32.44 5.21 -0.47
CA THR A 239 33.06 4.08 -1.17
C THR A 239 33.39 4.45 -2.62
N ALA A 240 32.50 5.16 -3.31
CA ALA A 240 32.78 5.64 -4.66
C ALA A 240 34.00 6.58 -4.69
N LYS A 241 34.05 7.53 -3.78
CA LYS A 241 35.17 8.49 -3.64
C LYS A 241 36.49 7.79 -3.30
N GLU A 242 36.47 6.84 -2.36
CA GLU A 242 37.68 6.06 -1.96
C GLU A 242 38.29 5.30 -3.14
N LEU A 243 37.46 4.84 -4.08
CA LEU A 243 37.88 4.05 -5.23
C LEU A 243 38.03 4.88 -6.51
N GLY A 244 38.00 6.22 -6.40
CA GLY A 244 38.23 7.17 -7.50
C GLY A 244 37.05 7.33 -8.43
N GLY A 245 35.85 6.80 -8.09
CA GLY A 245 34.60 6.99 -8.82
C GLY A 245 33.73 8.08 -8.20
N LYS A 246 32.45 8.09 -8.62
CA LYS A 246 31.43 9.00 -8.10
C LYS A 246 30.12 8.24 -7.93
N ALA A 247 29.37 8.51 -6.88
CA ALA A 247 27.99 8.09 -6.71
C ALA A 247 27.04 9.30 -6.77
N ASN A 248 25.93 9.15 -7.49
CA ASN A 248 24.78 10.04 -7.41
C ASN A 248 23.68 9.29 -6.71
N VAL A 249 23.20 9.82 -5.58
CA VAL A 249 22.23 9.15 -4.70
C VAL A 249 21.00 10.03 -4.57
N GLU A 250 19.87 9.49 -5.00
CA GLU A 250 18.56 10.14 -4.92
C GLU A 250 17.68 9.37 -3.93
N ILE A 251 17.09 10.09 -2.99
CA ILE A 251 16.23 9.53 -1.95
C ILE A 251 14.84 10.13 -2.09
N SER A 252 13.82 9.28 -2.02
CA SER A 252 12.42 9.72 -2.02
C SER A 252 11.60 8.96 -0.99
N LYS A 253 10.70 9.67 -0.30
CA LYS A 253 9.69 9.06 0.56
C LYS A 253 8.53 8.60 -0.30
N ILE A 254 8.20 7.30 -0.21
CA ILE A 254 7.08 6.73 -0.95
C ILE A 254 5.77 6.98 -0.20
N TYR A 255 5.73 6.65 1.09
CA TYR A 255 4.61 6.99 1.97
C TYR A 255 5.09 7.15 3.42
N PRO A 256 4.39 7.95 4.21
CA PRO A 256 4.61 8.05 5.64
C PRO A 256 4.02 6.84 6.37
N GLY A 257 4.62 6.47 7.48
CA GLY A 257 4.04 5.54 8.44
C GLY A 257 2.88 6.17 9.22
N PHE A 258 2.09 5.32 9.86
CA PHE A 258 1.10 5.75 10.83
C PHE A 258 1.05 4.80 12.01
N ARG A 259 0.48 5.28 13.12
CA ARG A 259 0.19 4.49 14.30
C ARG A 259 -1.11 4.95 14.93
N ARG A 260 -2.04 4.00 15.19
CA ARG A 260 -3.29 4.19 15.92
C ARG A 260 -3.27 3.35 17.20
N ASN A 261 -3.96 3.81 18.20
CA ASN A 261 -4.09 3.07 19.46
C ASN A 261 -5.39 2.26 19.48
N ASP A 262 -5.37 1.15 20.21
CA ASP A 262 -6.56 0.31 20.38
C ASP A 262 -7.71 1.05 21.06
N SER A 263 -7.44 2.11 21.84
CA SER A 263 -8.45 2.93 22.52
C SER A 263 -9.13 3.97 21.64
N GLU A 264 -8.61 4.23 20.44
CA GLU A 264 -9.22 5.20 19.52
C GLU A 264 -10.55 4.68 18.96
N THR A 265 -11.50 5.58 18.74
CA THR A 265 -12.87 5.25 18.30
C THR A 265 -12.88 4.39 17.04
N VAL A 266 -12.10 4.75 16.03
CA VAL A 266 -11.99 4.01 14.77
C VAL A 266 -11.55 2.56 15.00
N THR A 267 -10.55 2.35 15.87
CA THR A 267 -10.03 1.01 16.21
C THR A 267 -11.04 0.21 17.04
N GLN A 268 -11.71 0.88 17.99
CA GLN A 268 -12.71 0.21 18.85
C GLN A 268 -13.90 -0.31 18.05
N TYR A 269 -14.41 0.43 17.06
CA TYR A 269 -15.48 -0.07 16.20
C TYR A 269 -15.03 -1.26 15.35
N ALA A 270 -13.82 -1.24 14.81
CA ALA A 270 -13.26 -2.38 14.06
C ALA A 270 -13.13 -3.64 14.95
N ILE A 271 -12.57 -3.51 16.15
CA ILE A 271 -12.45 -4.61 17.11
C ILE A 271 -13.82 -5.15 17.53
N LYS A 272 -14.75 -4.25 17.88
CA LYS A 272 -16.07 -4.60 18.38
C LYS A 272 -16.93 -5.28 17.30
N SER A 273 -16.87 -4.78 16.06
CA SER A 273 -17.57 -5.41 14.92
C SER A 273 -17.10 -6.83 14.71
N ALA A 274 -15.79 -7.04 14.64
CA ALA A 274 -15.19 -8.36 14.48
C ALA A 274 -15.59 -9.32 15.61
N LYS A 275 -15.43 -8.92 16.86
CA LYS A 275 -15.81 -9.75 18.03
C LYS A 275 -17.30 -10.10 18.06
N THR A 276 -18.17 -9.17 17.66
CA THR A 276 -19.62 -9.42 17.62
C THR A 276 -19.98 -10.51 16.61
N LEU A 277 -19.19 -10.66 15.55
CA LEU A 277 -19.32 -11.68 14.50
C LEU A 277 -18.56 -12.99 14.81
N GLY A 278 -17.94 -13.11 15.99
CA GLY A 278 -17.15 -14.28 16.36
C GLY A 278 -15.77 -14.32 15.66
N LEU A 279 -15.32 -13.21 15.04
CA LEU A 279 -14.01 -13.07 14.44
C LEU A 279 -12.96 -12.67 15.49
N SER A 280 -11.68 -12.68 15.11
CA SER A 280 -10.56 -12.52 16.07
C SER A 280 -10.57 -11.19 16.83
N GLY A 281 -10.93 -10.09 16.19
CA GLY A 281 -10.90 -8.74 16.77
C GLY A 281 -9.52 -8.32 17.29
N LYS A 282 -8.44 -8.84 16.69
CA LYS A 282 -7.06 -8.50 17.07
C LYS A 282 -6.54 -7.31 16.28
N THR A 283 -5.61 -6.57 16.87
CA THR A 283 -4.85 -5.52 16.21
C THR A 283 -3.45 -6.01 15.87
N VAL A 284 -2.91 -5.54 14.76
CA VAL A 284 -1.55 -5.86 14.30
C VAL A 284 -0.88 -4.63 13.67
N ILE A 285 0.43 -4.72 13.46
CA ILE A 285 1.22 -3.75 12.71
C ILE A 285 1.61 -4.41 11.39
N ALA A 286 1.44 -3.72 10.26
CA ALA A 286 1.82 -4.21 8.94
C ALA A 286 3.27 -3.86 8.59
N GLY A 287 3.86 -4.64 7.69
CA GLY A 287 5.18 -4.34 7.08
C GLY A 287 5.11 -3.44 5.85
N GLY A 288 3.91 -3.12 5.35
CA GLY A 288 3.65 -2.24 4.20
C GLY A 288 2.60 -1.18 4.52
N GLY A 289 2.52 -0.15 3.68
CA GLY A 289 1.49 0.89 3.74
C GLY A 289 0.30 0.55 2.83
N SER A 290 -0.74 1.35 2.91
CA SER A 290 -1.86 1.41 1.98
C SER A 290 -2.31 2.87 1.85
N ASP A 291 -3.34 3.14 1.06
CA ASP A 291 -3.92 4.48 0.93
C ASP A 291 -4.33 5.10 2.28
N GLY A 292 -4.69 4.26 3.25
CA GLY A 292 -4.90 4.68 4.64
C GLY A 292 -3.69 5.38 5.27
N SER A 293 -2.45 5.07 4.84
CA SER A 293 -1.25 5.78 5.29
C SER A 293 -1.26 7.24 4.85
N ILE A 294 -1.73 7.52 3.63
CA ILE A 294 -1.83 8.88 3.09
C ILE A 294 -2.98 9.64 3.77
N ILE A 295 -4.17 9.03 3.89
CA ILE A 295 -5.35 9.70 4.47
C ILE A 295 -5.11 10.04 5.95
N ASN A 296 -4.35 9.22 6.68
CA ASN A 296 -3.90 9.57 8.03
C ASN A 296 -3.11 10.90 8.10
N THR A 297 -2.43 11.32 7.01
CA THR A 297 -1.73 12.62 6.97
C THR A 297 -2.68 13.81 6.88
N TYR A 298 -3.93 13.59 6.49
CA TYR A 298 -4.99 14.60 6.46
C TYR A 298 -5.67 14.79 7.84
N HIS A 299 -5.10 14.17 8.87
CA HIS A 299 -5.63 14.14 10.23
C HIS A 299 -6.99 13.44 10.38
N ILE A 300 -7.33 12.56 9.45
CA ILE A 300 -8.51 11.70 9.51
C ILE A 300 -8.08 10.32 10.02
N PRO A 301 -8.42 9.94 11.27
CA PRO A 301 -8.02 8.67 11.85
C PRO A 301 -8.46 7.49 10.99
N THR A 302 -7.49 6.68 10.54
CA THR A 302 -7.72 5.55 9.64
C THR A 302 -7.01 4.32 10.14
N VAL A 303 -7.70 3.18 10.15
CA VAL A 303 -7.12 1.84 10.31
C VAL A 303 -7.39 1.00 9.06
N ILE A 304 -6.63 -0.09 8.87
CA ILE A 304 -6.80 -0.95 7.71
C ILE A 304 -7.44 -2.26 8.16
N LEU A 305 -8.45 -2.72 7.45
CA LEU A 305 -9.17 -3.97 7.74
C LEU A 305 -8.61 -5.13 6.92
N GLY A 306 -8.50 -6.29 7.54
CA GLY A 306 -8.13 -7.53 6.87
C GLY A 306 -9.22 -7.99 5.90
N VAL A 307 -8.83 -8.29 4.66
CA VAL A 307 -9.69 -8.76 3.56
C VAL A 307 -9.60 -10.27 3.41
N GLY A 308 -8.44 -10.86 3.72
CA GLY A 308 -8.24 -12.31 3.73
C GLY A 308 -7.90 -12.91 2.38
N TYR A 309 -7.43 -12.13 1.40
CA TYR A 309 -6.85 -12.65 0.18
C TYR A 309 -5.47 -13.27 0.43
N GLU A 310 -5.07 -14.20 -0.43
CA GLU A 310 -3.85 -14.97 -0.29
C GLU A 310 -3.02 -14.91 -1.57
N HIS A 311 -1.69 -15.00 -1.43
CA HIS A 311 -0.74 -15.03 -2.55
C HIS A 311 -0.83 -13.81 -3.49
N ILE A 312 -1.13 -12.63 -2.93
CA ILE A 312 -1.21 -11.37 -3.68
C ILE A 312 0.07 -11.13 -4.50
N HIS A 313 -0.06 -10.34 -5.57
CA HIS A 313 1.04 -10.01 -6.49
C HIS A 313 1.64 -11.22 -7.22
N THR A 314 0.89 -12.33 -7.28
CA THR A 314 1.26 -13.53 -8.05
C THR A 314 0.08 -14.07 -8.86
N THR A 315 0.37 -14.87 -9.88
CA THR A 315 -0.68 -15.57 -10.65
C THR A 315 -1.35 -16.72 -9.85
N SER A 316 -0.89 -16.97 -8.63
CA SER A 316 -1.50 -17.91 -7.67
C SER A 316 -2.45 -17.20 -6.68
N GLU A 317 -2.70 -15.92 -6.88
CA GLU A 317 -3.59 -15.13 -6.03
C GLU A 317 -4.97 -15.76 -5.96
N ARG A 318 -5.55 -15.78 -4.75
CA ARG A 318 -6.87 -16.34 -4.48
C ARG A 318 -7.52 -15.70 -3.27
N ILE A 319 -8.83 -15.86 -3.16
CA ILE A 319 -9.60 -15.43 -1.99
C ILE A 319 -10.67 -16.47 -1.63
N PRO A 320 -10.85 -16.82 -0.34
CA PRO A 320 -11.98 -17.65 0.07
C PRO A 320 -13.29 -16.87 -0.04
N VAL A 321 -14.33 -17.46 -0.59
CA VAL A 321 -15.70 -16.87 -0.62
C VAL A 321 -16.19 -16.56 0.81
N ALA A 322 -15.82 -17.40 1.78
CA ALA A 322 -16.13 -17.13 3.18
C ALA A 322 -15.54 -15.82 3.70
N ALA A 323 -14.34 -15.42 3.24
CA ALA A 323 -13.73 -14.15 3.61
C ALA A 323 -14.50 -12.95 3.05
N LEU A 324 -14.96 -13.02 1.78
CA LEU A 324 -15.81 -11.98 1.19
C LEU A 324 -17.09 -11.76 2.01
N ASN A 325 -17.78 -12.84 2.36
CA ASN A 325 -19.01 -12.77 3.17
C ASN A 325 -18.76 -12.22 4.58
N GLN A 326 -17.66 -12.65 5.22
CA GLN A 326 -17.28 -12.17 6.54
C GLN A 326 -16.89 -10.69 6.51
N LEU A 327 -16.18 -10.25 5.47
CA LEU A 327 -15.79 -8.85 5.28
C LEU A 327 -17.03 -7.98 5.15
N THR A 328 -17.94 -8.29 4.23
CA THR A 328 -19.21 -7.57 4.06
C THR A 328 -19.96 -7.47 5.38
N SER A 329 -20.08 -8.59 6.11
CA SER A 329 -20.74 -8.62 7.41
C SER A 329 -20.04 -7.71 8.44
N GLN A 330 -18.69 -7.65 8.43
CA GLN A 330 -17.94 -6.79 9.33
C GLN A 330 -18.14 -5.30 8.99
N LEU A 331 -18.14 -4.95 7.71
CA LEU A 331 -18.38 -3.58 7.24
C LEU A 331 -19.76 -3.09 7.66
N ILE A 332 -20.81 -3.89 7.43
CA ILE A 332 -22.18 -3.60 7.87
C ILE A 332 -22.22 -3.43 9.41
N LYS A 333 -21.56 -4.32 10.14
CA LYS A 333 -21.53 -4.26 11.60
C LYS A 333 -20.83 -3.00 12.12
N ILE A 334 -19.80 -2.47 11.43
CA ILE A 334 -19.18 -1.19 11.75
C ILE A 334 -20.23 -0.08 11.61
N VAL A 335 -20.95 -0.01 10.49
CA VAL A 335 -22.00 0.97 10.25
C VAL A 335 -23.07 0.95 11.32
N GLU A 336 -23.59 -0.24 11.65
CA GLU A 336 -24.58 -0.41 12.73
C GLU A 336 -24.08 0.04 14.11
N LEU A 337 -22.80 -0.15 14.40
CA LEU A 337 -22.21 0.26 15.68
C LEU A 337 -22.00 1.76 15.76
N VAL A 338 -21.67 2.41 14.64
CA VAL A 338 -21.50 3.87 14.55
C VAL A 338 -22.87 4.56 14.62
N ALA A 339 -23.92 3.96 14.08
CA ALA A 339 -25.28 4.52 14.05
C ALA A 339 -26.03 4.48 15.41
N LYS A 340 -25.47 3.81 16.43
CA LYS A 340 -26.03 3.70 17.79
C LYS A 340 -25.68 4.89 18.65
#